data_53bbaeb0ee7d646056e60f8caf5489b7
#
_entry.id   53bbaeb0ee7d646056e60f8caf5489b7
#
_cell.length_a   1.000
_cell.length_b   1.000
_cell.length_c   1.000
_cell.angle_alpha   90.00
_cell.angle_beta   90.00
_cell.angle_gamma   90.00
#
_symmetry.space_group_name_H-M   'P 1'
#
loop_
_entity.id
_entity.type
_entity.pdbx_description
1 polymer ?
#
loop_
_entity_poly.entity_id
_entity_poly.type
_entity_poly.pdbx_seq_one_letter_code
_entity_poly.pdbx_strand_id
1 'polypeptide(L)'
;MERIVVTLGERSYPITIASGLFNEPASFLPLKSGEQVMLVTNETLAPMYLDKVRGVLEQAGVNVDSVILPDGEQYKSLAVLDTVFTALLQKPHGRDTTLVALGGGVVGDLTGFAAASYQRGVRFIQVPTTLLSQVDSSVGGKTAVNHPLGKNMIGAFYQPASVVVDLDCLKTLPPRELASGLAEVIKYGIILDGAFFNWLEENLDALLRLDGPAMAYCIRRCCELKAEVVAADERETGLRALLNLGHTFGHAIEAEMGYGNWLHGEAVAAGMVMAARTSERLGQFSSAETQRIITLLTRAGLPVNGPREMSAQAYLPHILRDKKVLAGEMRLILPLAIGKSEVRSGVSHELVLNAIADCQSA
;
A
#
# COMPACT_ATOMS: atom_id res chain seq x y z
N MET A 1 -19.20 -12.30 1.45
CA MET A 1 -18.60 -11.57 0.30
C MET A 1 -18.94 -10.10 0.45
N GLU A 2 -17.93 -9.25 0.59
CA GLU A 2 -18.07 -7.80 0.65
C GLU A 2 -17.75 -7.20 -0.72
N ARG A 3 -18.43 -6.14 -1.10
CA ARG A 3 -18.19 -5.42 -2.36
C ARG A 3 -18.24 -3.92 -2.13
N ILE A 4 -17.21 -3.23 -2.58
CA ILE A 4 -17.06 -1.77 -2.51
C ILE A 4 -16.89 -1.26 -3.94
N VAL A 5 -17.30 -0.04 -4.21
CA VAL A 5 -17.05 0.64 -5.48
C VAL A 5 -16.21 1.89 -5.22
N VAL A 6 -15.07 1.99 -5.89
CA VAL A 6 -14.31 3.23 -5.95
C VAL A 6 -14.94 4.11 -7.01
N THR A 7 -15.55 5.22 -6.61
CA THR A 7 -16.36 6.08 -7.49
C THR A 7 -15.49 7.13 -8.16
N LEU A 8 -15.25 6.96 -9.46
CA LEU A 8 -14.44 7.86 -10.31
C LEU A 8 -15.10 8.12 -11.67
N GLY A 9 -16.44 8.24 -11.70
CA GLY A 9 -17.20 8.40 -12.94
C GLY A 9 -17.06 7.17 -13.83
N GLU A 10 -16.67 7.36 -15.07
CA GLU A 10 -16.48 6.27 -16.04
C GLU A 10 -15.32 5.31 -15.68
N ARG A 11 -14.41 5.72 -14.80
CA ARG A 11 -13.28 4.92 -14.32
C ARG A 11 -13.54 4.24 -12.98
N SER A 12 -14.80 4.23 -12.53
CA SER A 12 -15.22 3.53 -11.32
C SER A 12 -14.98 2.03 -11.44
N TYR A 13 -14.57 1.39 -10.36
CA TYR A 13 -14.30 -0.04 -10.34
C TYR A 13 -14.71 -0.69 -9.03
N PRO A 14 -15.05 -1.99 -9.04
CA PRO A 14 -15.39 -2.74 -7.85
C PRO A 14 -14.14 -3.29 -7.16
N ILE A 15 -14.21 -3.39 -5.82
CA ILE A 15 -13.33 -4.19 -4.97
C ILE A 15 -14.19 -5.29 -4.37
N THR A 16 -13.83 -6.54 -4.61
CA THR A 16 -14.51 -7.73 -4.05
C THR A 16 -13.62 -8.38 -3.00
N ILE A 17 -14.15 -8.63 -1.81
CA ILE A 17 -13.42 -9.16 -0.65
C ILE A 17 -14.14 -10.39 -0.13
N ALA A 18 -13.51 -11.55 -0.16
CA ALA A 18 -14.00 -12.78 0.43
C ALA A 18 -12.88 -13.82 0.51
N SER A 19 -13.13 -14.93 1.22
CA SER A 19 -12.31 -16.14 1.11
C SER A 19 -12.72 -16.96 -0.10
N GLY A 20 -11.76 -17.65 -0.73
CA GLY A 20 -12.01 -18.62 -1.79
C GLY A 20 -12.30 -18.02 -3.17
N LEU A 21 -12.03 -16.73 -3.39
CA LEU A 21 -12.26 -16.07 -4.68
C LEU A 21 -11.46 -16.68 -5.83
N PHE A 22 -10.33 -17.30 -5.53
CA PHE A 22 -9.53 -18.03 -6.53
C PHE A 22 -10.13 -19.37 -6.96
N ASN A 23 -11.32 -19.73 -6.49
CA ASN A 23 -12.09 -20.87 -6.97
C ASN A 23 -13.33 -20.43 -7.80
N GLU A 24 -13.58 -19.11 -7.90
CA GLU A 24 -14.79 -18.56 -8.47
C GLU A 24 -14.47 -17.75 -9.74
N PRO A 25 -14.73 -18.29 -10.95
CA PRO A 25 -14.44 -17.57 -12.21
C PRO A 25 -15.10 -16.19 -12.29
N ALA A 26 -16.29 -16.03 -11.73
CA ALA A 26 -17.02 -14.76 -11.70
C ALA A 26 -16.32 -13.67 -10.86
N SER A 27 -15.32 -14.00 -10.04
CA SER A 27 -14.54 -13.04 -9.25
C SER A 27 -13.71 -12.12 -10.13
N PHE A 28 -13.35 -12.57 -11.33
CA PHE A 28 -12.45 -11.84 -12.25
C PHE A 28 -13.18 -11.00 -13.29
N LEU A 29 -14.40 -10.59 -13.01
CA LEU A 29 -15.09 -9.64 -13.89
C LEU A 29 -14.27 -8.32 -13.99
N PRO A 30 -14.23 -7.69 -15.16
CA PRO A 30 -15.13 -7.87 -16.31
C PRO A 30 -14.61 -8.82 -17.42
N LEU A 31 -13.71 -9.76 -17.12
CA LEU A 31 -13.21 -10.71 -18.13
C LEU A 31 -14.32 -11.55 -18.73
N LYS A 32 -14.20 -11.81 -20.04
CA LYS A 32 -15.17 -12.60 -20.83
C LYS A 32 -14.46 -13.76 -21.55
N SER A 33 -15.22 -14.81 -21.84
CA SER A 33 -14.73 -15.93 -22.64
C SER A 33 -14.15 -15.45 -23.98
N GLY A 34 -13.01 -16.02 -24.35
CA GLY A 34 -12.27 -15.69 -25.57
C GLY A 34 -11.28 -14.54 -25.44
N GLU A 35 -11.34 -13.76 -24.33
CA GLU A 35 -10.37 -12.67 -24.11
C GLU A 35 -8.98 -13.21 -23.75
N GLN A 36 -7.95 -12.40 -24.00
CA GLN A 36 -6.55 -12.71 -23.66
C GLN A 36 -6.18 -12.07 -22.33
N VAL A 37 -5.43 -12.82 -21.52
CA VAL A 37 -4.89 -12.38 -20.24
C VAL A 37 -3.39 -12.64 -20.18
N MET A 38 -2.63 -11.64 -19.73
CA MET A 38 -1.28 -11.82 -19.22
C MET A 38 -1.32 -11.81 -17.69
N LEU A 39 -1.10 -12.97 -17.08
CA LEU A 39 -1.03 -13.12 -15.62
C LEU A 39 0.40 -12.84 -15.16
N VAL A 40 0.57 -11.75 -14.40
CA VAL A 40 1.87 -11.28 -13.90
C VAL A 40 1.97 -11.62 -12.42
N THR A 41 3.01 -12.34 -12.04
CA THR A 41 3.32 -12.68 -10.65
C THR A 41 4.82 -12.69 -10.42
N ASN A 42 5.28 -13.07 -9.22
CA ASN A 42 6.69 -13.23 -8.92
C ASN A 42 7.06 -14.68 -8.58
N GLU A 43 8.35 -14.95 -8.47
CA GLU A 43 8.91 -16.29 -8.21
C GLU A 43 8.51 -16.86 -6.84
N THR A 44 8.21 -16.02 -5.86
CA THR A 44 7.74 -16.45 -4.52
C THR A 44 6.29 -16.93 -4.57
N LEU A 45 5.43 -16.23 -5.32
CA LEU A 45 3.99 -16.51 -5.36
C LEU A 45 3.60 -17.53 -6.44
N ALA A 46 4.39 -17.65 -7.51
CA ALA A 46 4.10 -18.56 -8.62
C ALA A 46 3.84 -19.99 -8.15
N PRO A 47 4.69 -20.62 -7.31
CA PRO A 47 4.45 -21.98 -6.82
C PRO A 47 3.16 -22.14 -5.99
N MET A 48 2.68 -21.06 -5.37
CA MET A 48 1.52 -21.09 -4.48
C MET A 48 0.21 -20.83 -5.20
N TYR A 49 0.19 -19.92 -6.17
CA TYR A 49 -1.07 -19.36 -6.68
C TYR A 49 -1.20 -19.32 -8.19
N LEU A 50 -0.09 -19.39 -8.98
CA LEU A 50 -0.13 -19.21 -10.43
C LEU A 50 -1.07 -20.19 -11.11
N ASP A 51 -0.90 -21.49 -10.87
CA ASP A 51 -1.69 -22.52 -11.52
C ASP A 51 -3.15 -22.48 -11.08
N LYS A 52 -3.41 -22.13 -9.81
CA LYS A 52 -4.76 -22.00 -9.29
C LYS A 52 -5.51 -20.85 -9.97
N VAL A 53 -4.93 -19.66 -10.04
CA VAL A 53 -5.55 -18.50 -10.68
C VAL A 53 -5.65 -18.70 -12.19
N ARG A 54 -4.63 -19.28 -12.84
CA ARG A 54 -4.70 -19.65 -14.26
C ARG A 54 -5.87 -20.59 -14.52
N GLY A 55 -6.00 -21.67 -13.75
CA GLY A 55 -7.05 -22.66 -13.94
C GLY A 55 -8.45 -22.08 -13.81
N VAL A 56 -8.66 -21.16 -12.86
CA VAL A 56 -9.95 -20.48 -12.71
C VAL A 56 -10.26 -19.55 -13.88
N LEU A 57 -9.26 -18.83 -14.41
CA LEU A 57 -9.43 -17.97 -15.59
C LEU A 57 -9.71 -18.80 -16.85
N GLU A 58 -9.02 -19.91 -17.04
CA GLU A 58 -9.26 -20.85 -18.15
C GLU A 58 -10.65 -21.49 -18.07
N GLN A 59 -11.16 -21.80 -16.87
CA GLN A 59 -12.54 -22.24 -16.67
C GLN A 59 -13.56 -21.16 -17.08
N ALA A 60 -13.22 -19.88 -16.96
CA ALA A 60 -14.02 -18.78 -17.49
C ALA A 60 -13.93 -18.64 -19.02
N GLY A 61 -13.16 -19.50 -19.69
CA GLY A 61 -12.94 -19.47 -21.13
C GLY A 61 -11.92 -18.42 -21.59
N VAL A 62 -11.11 -17.92 -20.70
CA VAL A 62 -10.07 -16.91 -20.98
C VAL A 62 -8.78 -17.58 -21.45
N ASN A 63 -8.08 -17.00 -22.42
CA ASN A 63 -6.77 -17.46 -22.87
C ASN A 63 -5.68 -16.84 -22.01
N VAL A 64 -4.96 -17.65 -21.23
CA VAL A 64 -4.01 -17.15 -20.22
C VAL A 64 -2.57 -17.44 -20.61
N ASP A 65 -1.78 -16.40 -20.80
CA ASP A 65 -0.33 -16.43 -20.74
C ASP A 65 0.16 -15.88 -19.39
N SER A 66 1.41 -16.15 -19.02
CA SER A 66 1.95 -15.67 -17.75
C SER A 66 3.41 -15.24 -17.87
N VAL A 67 3.79 -14.33 -16.98
CA VAL A 67 5.18 -13.91 -16.78
C VAL A 67 5.48 -13.90 -15.28
N ILE A 68 6.63 -14.46 -14.91
CA ILE A 68 7.09 -14.56 -13.53
C ILE A 68 8.27 -13.60 -13.37
N LEU A 69 8.12 -12.63 -12.45
CA LEU A 69 9.12 -11.62 -12.16
C LEU A 69 9.97 -12.03 -10.95
N PRO A 70 11.20 -11.53 -10.82
CA PRO A 70 11.94 -11.67 -9.57
C PRO A 70 11.22 -10.96 -8.42
N ASP A 71 11.40 -11.46 -7.20
CA ASP A 71 10.74 -10.92 -6.00
C ASP A 71 11.62 -9.91 -5.27
N GLY A 72 11.03 -8.78 -4.88
CA GLY A 72 11.66 -7.76 -4.06
C GLY A 72 11.56 -6.35 -4.64
N GLU A 73 11.60 -5.35 -3.75
CA GLU A 73 11.50 -3.92 -4.10
C GLU A 73 12.63 -3.47 -5.04
N GLN A 74 13.81 -4.08 -4.97
CA GLN A 74 14.95 -3.79 -5.85
C GLN A 74 14.66 -4.10 -7.34
N TYR A 75 13.70 -4.96 -7.60
CA TYR A 75 13.28 -5.33 -8.96
C TYR A 75 12.13 -4.47 -9.51
N LYS A 76 11.63 -3.53 -8.73
CA LYS A 76 10.62 -2.55 -9.18
C LYS A 76 11.28 -1.49 -10.05
N SER A 77 11.65 -1.86 -11.28
CA SER A 77 12.48 -1.06 -12.19
C SER A 77 11.99 -1.09 -13.64
N LEU A 78 12.47 -0.14 -14.45
CA LEU A 78 12.21 -0.13 -15.89
C LEU A 78 12.72 -1.41 -16.59
N ALA A 79 13.84 -1.97 -16.13
CA ALA A 79 14.39 -3.19 -16.71
C ALA A 79 13.46 -4.39 -16.49
N VAL A 80 12.89 -4.53 -15.29
CA VAL A 80 11.91 -5.61 -15.02
C VAL A 80 10.57 -5.31 -15.69
N LEU A 81 10.14 -4.05 -15.78
CA LEU A 81 8.97 -3.66 -16.57
C LEU A 81 9.09 -4.09 -18.03
N ASP A 82 10.26 -3.95 -18.65
CA ASP A 82 10.53 -4.37 -20.03
C ASP A 82 10.34 -5.88 -20.23
N THR A 83 10.57 -6.70 -19.20
CA THR A 83 10.29 -8.15 -19.29
C THR A 83 8.80 -8.44 -19.45
N VAL A 84 7.94 -7.63 -18.88
CA VAL A 84 6.47 -7.74 -19.06
C VAL A 84 6.10 -7.38 -20.49
N PHE A 85 6.65 -6.31 -21.05
CA PHE A 85 6.43 -5.93 -22.45
C PHE A 85 6.94 -7.00 -23.42
N THR A 86 8.12 -7.55 -23.15
CA THR A 86 8.68 -8.64 -23.95
C THR A 86 7.75 -9.85 -23.96
N ALA A 87 7.23 -10.27 -22.80
CA ALA A 87 6.30 -11.38 -22.70
C ALA A 87 5.00 -11.13 -23.50
N LEU A 88 4.45 -9.90 -23.43
CA LEU A 88 3.27 -9.48 -24.19
C LEU A 88 3.50 -9.49 -25.71
N LEU A 89 4.69 -9.08 -26.15
CA LEU A 89 5.02 -8.99 -27.58
C LEU A 89 5.43 -10.33 -28.17
N GLN A 90 6.00 -11.24 -27.40
CA GLN A 90 6.31 -12.62 -27.83
C GLN A 90 5.05 -13.45 -28.04
N LYS A 91 3.99 -13.12 -27.35
CA LYS A 91 2.65 -13.65 -27.55
C LYS A 91 1.80 -12.58 -28.24
N PRO A 92 0.85 -12.91 -29.10
CA PRO A 92 0.11 -11.90 -29.86
C PRO A 92 -0.95 -11.18 -28.99
N HIS A 93 -0.52 -10.52 -27.91
CA HIS A 93 -1.39 -9.71 -27.07
C HIS A 93 -1.73 -8.38 -27.74
N GLY A 94 -3.01 -8.17 -28.04
CA GLY A 94 -3.54 -6.97 -28.67
C GLY A 94 -3.97 -5.89 -27.67
N ARG A 95 -4.72 -4.90 -28.18
CA ARG A 95 -5.26 -3.78 -27.38
C ARG A 95 -6.38 -4.20 -26.41
N ASP A 96 -6.98 -5.33 -26.63
CA ASP A 96 -8.08 -5.92 -25.89
C ASP A 96 -7.59 -6.87 -24.78
N THR A 97 -6.28 -7.06 -24.68
CA THR A 97 -5.71 -7.86 -23.58
C THR A 97 -5.97 -7.23 -22.22
N THR A 98 -6.02 -8.07 -21.20
CA THR A 98 -6.07 -7.63 -19.79
C THR A 98 -4.86 -8.17 -19.04
N LEU A 99 -4.16 -7.32 -18.31
CA LEU A 99 -3.11 -7.75 -17.40
C LEU A 99 -3.73 -8.07 -16.04
N VAL A 100 -3.34 -9.18 -15.43
CA VAL A 100 -3.76 -9.55 -14.07
C VAL A 100 -2.54 -9.53 -13.15
N ALA A 101 -2.54 -8.64 -12.18
CA ALA A 101 -1.45 -8.49 -11.21
C ALA A 101 -1.72 -9.39 -10.01
N LEU A 102 -1.08 -10.54 -9.95
CA LEU A 102 -1.18 -11.49 -8.83
C LEU A 102 0.04 -11.29 -7.91
N GLY A 103 -0.09 -10.46 -6.88
CA GLY A 103 1.03 -10.21 -5.99
C GLY A 103 0.84 -9.07 -5.00
N GLY A 104 1.92 -8.72 -4.32
CA GLY A 104 2.00 -7.55 -3.46
C GLY A 104 2.11 -6.23 -4.25
N GLY A 105 2.46 -5.15 -3.55
CA GLY A 105 2.53 -3.81 -4.13
C GLY A 105 3.52 -3.69 -5.29
N VAL A 106 4.65 -4.39 -5.27
CA VAL A 106 5.65 -4.38 -6.35
C VAL A 106 5.05 -4.92 -7.65
N VAL A 107 4.42 -6.09 -7.59
CA VAL A 107 3.75 -6.70 -8.76
C VAL A 107 2.60 -5.83 -9.24
N GLY A 108 1.79 -5.31 -8.31
CA GLY A 108 0.66 -4.43 -8.62
C GLY A 108 1.08 -3.16 -9.36
N ASP A 109 2.10 -2.47 -8.85
CA ASP A 109 2.60 -1.22 -9.44
C ASP A 109 3.28 -1.44 -10.80
N LEU A 110 4.12 -2.47 -10.93
CA LEU A 110 4.74 -2.85 -12.21
C LEU A 110 3.70 -3.20 -13.26
N THR A 111 2.75 -4.05 -12.91
CA THR A 111 1.69 -4.50 -13.83
C THR A 111 0.77 -3.34 -14.22
N GLY A 112 0.38 -2.50 -13.27
CA GLY A 112 -0.46 -1.34 -13.55
C GLY A 112 0.24 -0.33 -14.45
N PHE A 113 1.54 -0.09 -14.25
CA PHE A 113 2.32 0.79 -15.13
C PHE A 113 2.56 0.15 -16.52
N ALA A 114 2.78 -1.17 -16.59
CA ALA A 114 2.81 -1.90 -17.86
C ALA A 114 1.48 -1.72 -18.60
N ALA A 115 0.35 -1.92 -17.92
CA ALA A 115 -0.98 -1.75 -18.54
C ALA A 115 -1.23 -0.32 -19.03
N ALA A 116 -0.81 0.69 -18.27
CA ALA A 116 -0.94 2.10 -18.67
C ALA A 116 -0.12 2.43 -19.93
N SER A 117 0.99 1.74 -20.15
CA SER A 117 1.95 2.04 -21.22
C SER A 117 1.79 1.14 -22.45
N TYR A 118 1.45 -0.14 -22.24
CA TYR A 118 1.30 -1.10 -23.35
C TYR A 118 0.14 -0.71 -24.26
N GLN A 119 0.39 -0.65 -25.57
CA GLN A 119 -0.61 -0.23 -26.59
C GLN A 119 -1.31 1.11 -26.25
N ARG A 120 -0.67 1.98 -25.45
CA ARG A 120 -1.21 3.26 -24.92
C ARG A 120 -2.36 3.10 -23.95
N GLY A 121 -2.44 1.96 -23.32
CA GLY A 121 -3.42 1.63 -22.27
C GLY A 121 -4.22 0.37 -22.60
N VAL A 122 -4.08 -0.64 -21.74
CA VAL A 122 -4.90 -1.85 -21.71
C VAL A 122 -5.49 -2.03 -20.33
N ARG A 123 -6.53 -2.82 -20.22
CA ARG A 123 -7.15 -3.11 -18.91
C ARG A 123 -6.19 -3.85 -17.99
N PHE A 124 -6.33 -3.65 -16.68
CA PHE A 124 -5.70 -4.54 -15.71
C PHE A 124 -6.59 -4.79 -14.50
N ILE A 125 -6.39 -5.92 -13.85
CA ILE A 125 -7.06 -6.36 -12.63
C ILE A 125 -6.01 -6.53 -11.55
N GLN A 126 -6.26 -6.00 -10.36
CA GLN A 126 -5.43 -6.19 -9.17
C GLN A 126 -5.90 -7.42 -8.39
N VAL A 127 -4.97 -8.29 -8.06
CA VAL A 127 -5.18 -9.46 -7.20
C VAL A 127 -4.14 -9.40 -6.06
N PRO A 128 -4.36 -8.51 -5.08
CA PRO A 128 -3.39 -8.25 -4.02
C PRO A 128 -3.29 -9.43 -3.06
N THR A 129 -2.07 -9.89 -2.78
CA THR A 129 -1.79 -11.07 -1.96
C THR A 129 -1.20 -10.76 -0.58
N THR A 130 -0.80 -9.52 -0.31
CA THR A 130 -0.34 -9.07 1.01
C THR A 130 -1.38 -8.17 1.65
N LEU A 131 -1.44 -8.11 2.99
CA LEU A 131 -2.37 -7.20 3.68
C LEU A 131 -2.12 -5.75 3.25
N LEU A 132 -0.85 -5.33 3.17
CA LEU A 132 -0.47 -3.99 2.70
C LEU A 132 -1.07 -3.67 1.34
N SER A 133 -0.97 -4.58 0.37
CA SER A 133 -1.54 -4.36 -0.95
C SER A 133 -3.07 -4.41 -0.94
N GLN A 134 -3.69 -5.23 -0.10
CA GLN A 134 -5.15 -5.33 0.02
C GLN A 134 -5.78 -4.06 0.57
N VAL A 135 -5.13 -3.40 1.54
CA VAL A 135 -5.68 -2.21 2.20
C VAL A 135 -5.16 -0.89 1.62
N ASP A 136 -4.08 -0.91 0.86
CA ASP A 136 -3.43 0.33 0.41
C ASP A 136 -3.08 0.33 -1.07
N SER A 137 -2.02 -0.36 -1.52
CA SER A 137 -1.43 -0.13 -2.85
C SER A 137 -2.34 -0.52 -4.02
N SER A 138 -3.29 -1.46 -3.86
CA SER A 138 -4.24 -1.84 -4.91
C SER A 138 -5.36 -0.82 -5.16
N VAL A 139 -5.50 0.20 -4.32
CA VAL A 139 -6.56 1.20 -4.40
C VAL A 139 -6.00 2.57 -4.75
N GLY A 140 -6.62 3.25 -5.72
CA GLY A 140 -6.30 4.65 -6.04
C GLY A 140 -5.37 4.87 -7.21
N GLY A 141 -5.03 3.81 -7.97
CA GLY A 141 -4.43 3.90 -9.30
C GLY A 141 -3.00 4.47 -9.37
N LYS A 142 -2.29 4.62 -8.26
CA LYS A 142 -0.87 4.94 -8.31
C LYS A 142 -0.10 3.72 -8.79
N THR A 143 0.54 3.83 -9.95
CA THR A 143 1.42 2.80 -10.51
C THR A 143 2.78 3.40 -10.78
N ALA A 144 3.85 2.68 -10.47
CA ALA A 144 5.19 3.24 -10.59
C ALA A 144 6.29 2.19 -10.65
N VAL A 145 7.47 2.65 -11.06
CA VAL A 145 8.75 1.96 -10.88
C VAL A 145 9.72 2.89 -10.18
N ASN A 146 10.75 2.28 -9.58
CA ASN A 146 11.83 2.99 -8.93
C ASN A 146 12.93 3.38 -9.94
N HIS A 147 13.65 4.43 -9.61
CA HIS A 147 14.88 4.86 -10.28
C HIS A 147 16.00 4.93 -9.24
N PRO A 148 17.27 4.74 -9.60
CA PRO A 148 18.38 4.87 -8.64
C PRO A 148 18.41 6.20 -7.87
N LEU A 149 17.84 7.26 -8.46
CA LEU A 149 17.77 8.59 -7.86
C LEU A 149 16.46 8.90 -7.13
N GLY A 150 15.50 7.95 -7.08
CA GLY A 150 14.24 8.18 -6.37
C GLY A 150 13.23 7.05 -6.47
N LYS A 151 12.56 6.79 -5.35
CA LYS A 151 11.50 5.77 -5.23
C LYS A 151 10.21 6.28 -5.89
N ASN A 152 9.55 5.44 -6.70
CA ASN A 152 8.24 5.70 -7.33
C ASN A 152 8.17 7.01 -8.15
N MET A 153 9.30 7.43 -8.77
CA MET A 153 9.37 8.68 -9.52
C MET A 153 8.84 8.58 -10.95
N ILE A 154 8.73 7.38 -11.49
CA ILE A 154 8.31 7.11 -12.87
C ILE A 154 7.06 6.24 -12.81
N GLY A 155 5.96 6.72 -13.36
CA GLY A 155 4.68 5.98 -13.30
C GLY A 155 3.52 6.74 -13.91
N ALA A 156 2.34 6.23 -13.66
CA ALA A 156 1.07 6.79 -14.14
C ALA A 156 -0.03 6.64 -13.08
N PHE A 157 -0.99 7.57 -13.08
CA PHE A 157 -2.28 7.34 -12.44
C PHE A 157 -3.14 6.52 -13.40
N TYR A 158 -3.31 5.24 -13.11
CA TYR A 158 -4.05 4.30 -13.94
C TYR A 158 -4.90 3.37 -13.08
N GLN A 159 -6.23 3.47 -13.23
CA GLN A 159 -7.17 2.74 -12.39
C GLN A 159 -7.37 1.31 -12.90
N PRO A 160 -7.46 0.30 -12.01
CA PRO A 160 -7.78 -1.07 -12.40
C PRO A 160 -9.25 -1.20 -12.84
N ALA A 161 -9.54 -2.22 -13.62
CA ALA A 161 -10.92 -2.58 -13.98
C ALA A 161 -11.67 -3.23 -12.80
N SER A 162 -10.95 -3.91 -11.92
CA SER A 162 -11.45 -4.47 -10.66
C SER A 162 -10.29 -4.83 -9.73
N VAL A 163 -10.61 -5.02 -8.45
CA VAL A 163 -9.68 -5.55 -7.43
C VAL A 163 -10.31 -6.78 -6.78
N VAL A 164 -9.58 -7.88 -6.77
CA VAL A 164 -10.02 -9.18 -6.23
C VAL A 164 -9.19 -9.51 -5.00
N VAL A 165 -9.77 -9.38 -3.82
CA VAL A 165 -9.12 -9.59 -2.52
C VAL A 165 -9.54 -10.94 -1.96
N ASP A 166 -8.72 -11.97 -2.18
CA ASP A 166 -8.93 -13.27 -1.56
C ASP A 166 -8.23 -13.30 -0.18
N LEU A 167 -9.02 -13.39 0.88
CA LEU A 167 -8.52 -13.42 2.27
C LEU A 167 -7.63 -14.64 2.54
N ASP A 168 -7.79 -15.72 1.78
CA ASP A 168 -6.99 -16.94 1.97
C ASP A 168 -5.50 -16.73 1.64
N CYS A 169 -5.15 -15.70 0.87
CA CYS A 169 -3.76 -15.31 0.63
C CYS A 169 -3.01 -14.94 1.91
N LEU A 170 -3.71 -14.41 2.91
CA LEU A 170 -3.10 -13.99 4.17
C LEU A 170 -2.60 -15.18 5.02
N LYS A 171 -3.14 -16.39 4.78
CA LYS A 171 -2.71 -17.61 5.48
C LYS A 171 -1.27 -18.03 5.16
N THR A 172 -0.75 -17.61 4.00
CA THR A 172 0.62 -17.88 3.57
C THR A 172 1.54 -16.69 3.75
N LEU A 173 1.01 -15.56 4.21
CA LEU A 173 1.78 -14.34 4.42
C LEU A 173 2.63 -14.47 5.70
N PRO A 174 3.95 -14.18 5.64
CA PRO A 174 4.80 -14.17 6.83
C PRO A 174 4.28 -13.20 7.90
N PRO A 175 4.39 -13.51 9.20
CA PRO A 175 3.90 -12.65 10.28
C PRO A 175 4.45 -11.22 10.24
N ARG A 176 5.71 -11.04 9.85
CA ARG A 176 6.35 -9.72 9.69
C ARG A 176 5.69 -8.88 8.59
N GLU A 177 5.30 -9.52 7.50
CA GLU A 177 4.57 -8.87 6.40
C GLU A 177 3.11 -8.54 6.79
N LEU A 178 2.47 -9.41 7.57
CA LEU A 178 1.15 -9.12 8.13
C LEU A 178 1.21 -7.89 9.04
N ALA A 179 2.18 -7.83 9.95
CA ALA A 179 2.41 -6.68 10.82
C ALA A 179 2.66 -5.40 10.00
N SER A 180 3.48 -5.47 8.96
CA SER A 180 3.73 -4.35 8.04
C SER A 180 2.42 -3.83 7.43
N GLY A 181 1.51 -4.70 7.00
CA GLY A 181 0.19 -4.30 6.52
C GLY A 181 -0.68 -3.65 7.60
N LEU A 182 -0.61 -4.14 8.85
CA LEU A 182 -1.34 -3.56 9.98
C LEU A 182 -0.91 -2.13 10.30
N ALA A 183 0.32 -1.72 9.99
CA ALA A 183 0.74 -0.33 10.13
C ALA A 183 -0.15 0.61 9.30
N GLU A 184 -0.43 0.26 8.04
CA GLU A 184 -1.31 1.03 7.16
C GLU A 184 -2.77 0.98 7.62
N VAL A 185 -3.23 -0.16 8.15
CA VAL A 185 -4.56 -0.28 8.77
C VAL A 185 -4.70 0.70 9.93
N ILE A 186 -3.75 0.71 10.86
CA ILE A 186 -3.75 1.59 12.03
C ILE A 186 -3.68 3.06 11.60
N LYS A 187 -2.92 3.38 10.56
CA LYS A 187 -2.85 4.72 9.98
C LYS A 187 -4.24 5.26 9.63
N TYR A 188 -5.11 4.48 9.00
CA TYR A 188 -6.47 4.93 8.66
C TYR A 188 -7.27 5.33 9.91
N GLY A 189 -7.14 4.56 10.99
CA GLY A 189 -7.78 4.90 12.26
C GLY A 189 -7.27 6.23 12.84
N ILE A 190 -5.97 6.49 12.74
CA ILE A 190 -5.37 7.72 13.25
C ILE A 190 -5.78 8.94 12.42
N ILE A 191 -5.81 8.84 11.10
CA ILE A 191 -6.00 10.02 10.23
C ILE A 191 -7.45 10.35 9.94
N LEU A 192 -8.37 9.36 9.90
CA LEU A 192 -9.71 9.53 9.34
C LEU A 192 -10.86 8.99 10.20
N ASP A 193 -10.63 7.95 11.03
CA ASP A 193 -11.71 7.22 11.68
C ASP A 193 -11.33 6.74 13.08
N GLY A 194 -11.62 7.56 14.08
CA GLY A 194 -11.37 7.23 15.49
C GLY A 194 -12.20 6.06 16.02
N ALA A 195 -13.41 5.83 15.48
CA ALA A 195 -14.21 4.66 15.83
C ALA A 195 -13.56 3.38 15.31
N PHE A 196 -12.99 3.41 14.10
CA PHE A 196 -12.20 2.30 13.57
C PHE A 196 -10.94 2.06 14.39
N PHE A 197 -10.26 3.12 14.86
CA PHE A 197 -9.11 2.97 15.76
C PHE A 197 -9.50 2.24 17.06
N ASN A 198 -10.61 2.62 17.69
CA ASN A 198 -11.13 1.93 18.89
C ASN A 198 -11.44 0.46 18.60
N TRP A 199 -12.08 0.19 17.47
CA TRP A 199 -12.36 -1.17 17.03
C TRP A 199 -11.07 -2.00 16.84
N LEU A 200 -10.00 -1.39 16.31
CA LEU A 200 -8.70 -2.05 16.18
C LEU A 200 -8.08 -2.41 17.53
N GLU A 201 -8.18 -1.52 18.53
CA GLU A 201 -7.70 -1.81 19.89
C GLU A 201 -8.38 -3.05 20.50
N GLU A 202 -9.68 -3.22 20.22
CA GLU A 202 -10.49 -4.34 20.74
C GLU A 202 -10.30 -5.63 19.93
N ASN A 203 -10.05 -5.54 18.63
CA ASN A 203 -10.07 -6.69 17.71
C ASN A 203 -8.69 -7.07 17.15
N LEU A 204 -7.60 -6.45 17.60
CA LEU A 204 -6.26 -6.73 17.07
C LEU A 204 -5.88 -8.21 17.19
N ASP A 205 -6.20 -8.86 18.30
CA ASP A 205 -5.87 -10.27 18.50
C ASP A 205 -6.62 -11.19 17.50
N ALA A 206 -7.82 -10.83 17.10
CA ALA A 206 -8.57 -11.53 16.06
C ALA A 206 -7.90 -11.34 14.69
N LEU A 207 -7.43 -10.11 14.38
CA LEU A 207 -6.70 -9.84 13.15
C LEU A 207 -5.38 -10.62 13.09
N LEU A 208 -4.63 -10.68 14.19
CA LEU A 208 -3.38 -11.45 14.25
C LEU A 208 -3.58 -12.96 14.08
N ARG A 209 -4.75 -13.48 14.45
CA ARG A 209 -5.14 -14.88 14.20
C ARG A 209 -5.79 -15.10 12.84
N LEU A 210 -5.89 -14.07 12.00
CA LEU A 210 -6.55 -14.11 10.69
C LEU A 210 -8.02 -14.53 10.77
N ASP A 211 -8.74 -14.07 11.78
CA ASP A 211 -10.18 -14.29 11.89
C ASP A 211 -10.90 -13.73 10.65
N GLY A 212 -11.60 -14.60 9.92
CA GLY A 212 -12.15 -14.25 8.61
C GLY A 212 -13.11 -13.05 8.65
N PRO A 213 -14.14 -13.03 9.52
CA PRO A 213 -15.03 -11.88 9.68
C PRO A 213 -14.31 -10.59 10.07
N ALA A 214 -13.37 -10.66 11.02
CA ALA A 214 -12.60 -9.48 11.45
C ALA A 214 -11.71 -8.95 10.32
N MET A 215 -11.02 -9.83 9.59
CA MET A 215 -10.20 -9.45 8.43
C MET A 215 -11.05 -8.83 7.31
N ALA A 216 -12.19 -9.43 6.98
CA ALA A 216 -13.09 -8.89 5.96
C ALA A 216 -13.57 -7.48 6.32
N TYR A 217 -14.00 -7.25 7.56
CA TYR A 217 -14.40 -5.94 8.04
C TYR A 217 -13.25 -4.93 7.98
N CYS A 218 -12.08 -5.32 8.49
CA CYS A 218 -10.89 -4.48 8.54
C CYS A 218 -10.47 -4.01 7.13
N ILE A 219 -10.33 -4.93 6.19
CA ILE A 219 -9.94 -4.63 4.81
C ILE A 219 -11.01 -3.79 4.13
N ARG A 220 -12.28 -4.14 4.29
CA ARG A 220 -13.39 -3.37 3.74
C ARG A 220 -13.35 -1.92 4.23
N ARG A 221 -13.20 -1.72 5.55
CA ARG A 221 -13.18 -0.35 6.11
C ARG A 221 -11.99 0.47 5.60
N CYS A 222 -10.81 -0.10 5.52
CA CYS A 222 -9.64 0.56 4.94
C CYS A 222 -9.89 0.95 3.47
N CYS A 223 -10.43 0.04 2.66
CA CYS A 223 -10.76 0.32 1.26
C CYS A 223 -11.83 1.41 1.11
N GLU A 224 -12.87 1.42 1.96
CA GLU A 224 -13.89 2.49 2.00
C GLU A 224 -13.25 3.84 2.27
N LEU A 225 -12.47 3.96 3.34
CA LEU A 225 -11.79 5.20 3.73
C LEU A 225 -10.86 5.70 2.62
N LYS A 226 -10.10 4.80 2.02
CA LYS A 226 -9.23 5.17 0.90
C LYS A 226 -10.02 5.57 -0.34
N ALA A 227 -11.09 4.85 -0.68
CA ALA A 227 -11.95 5.16 -1.81
C ALA A 227 -12.58 6.56 -1.68
N GLU A 228 -13.04 6.94 -0.48
CA GLU A 228 -13.56 8.28 -0.19
C GLU A 228 -12.50 9.37 -0.45
N VAL A 229 -11.28 9.16 0.05
CA VAL A 229 -10.16 10.10 -0.15
C VAL A 229 -9.77 10.20 -1.63
N VAL A 230 -9.70 9.07 -2.33
CA VAL A 230 -9.34 9.02 -3.76
C VAL A 230 -10.42 9.67 -4.61
N ALA A 231 -11.69 9.44 -4.32
CA ALA A 231 -12.81 10.08 -5.02
C ALA A 231 -12.79 11.61 -4.86
N ALA A 232 -12.38 12.11 -3.69
CA ALA A 232 -12.28 13.54 -3.42
C ALA A 232 -10.99 14.17 -4.01
N ASP A 233 -9.89 13.41 -4.09
CA ASP A 233 -8.58 13.91 -4.52
C ASP A 233 -7.75 12.80 -5.19
N GLU A 234 -8.08 12.45 -6.42
CA GLU A 234 -7.43 11.35 -7.14
C GLU A 234 -5.92 11.57 -7.34
N ARG A 235 -5.50 12.82 -7.58
CA ARG A 235 -4.11 13.16 -7.96
C ARG A 235 -3.23 13.68 -6.83
N GLU A 236 -3.70 13.59 -5.57
CA GLU A 236 -2.95 13.99 -4.38
C GLU A 236 -2.54 15.47 -4.38
N THR A 237 -3.50 16.32 -4.67
CA THR A 237 -3.30 17.78 -4.64
C THR A 237 -3.66 18.41 -3.29
N GLY A 238 -4.35 17.70 -2.40
CA GLY A 238 -4.84 18.19 -1.12
C GLY A 238 -5.10 17.10 -0.09
N LEU A 239 -6.35 16.65 0.04
CA LEU A 239 -6.81 15.72 1.08
C LEU A 239 -6.04 14.39 1.10
N ARG A 240 -5.72 13.86 -0.09
CA ARG A 240 -5.01 12.56 -0.21
C ARG A 240 -3.61 12.60 0.42
N ALA A 241 -3.02 13.79 0.63
CA ALA A 241 -1.76 13.92 1.34
C ALA A 241 -1.81 13.36 2.77
N LEU A 242 -2.98 13.36 3.43
CA LEU A 242 -3.16 12.79 4.77
C LEU A 242 -2.78 11.30 4.85
N LEU A 243 -2.95 10.56 3.75
CA LEU A 243 -2.57 9.14 3.67
C LEU A 243 -1.06 8.91 3.88
N ASN A 244 -0.27 9.98 3.88
CA ASN A 244 1.18 9.92 4.11
C ASN A 244 1.57 10.20 5.58
N LEU A 245 0.66 10.04 6.56
CA LEU A 245 1.06 10.08 7.97
C LEU A 245 2.18 9.07 8.23
N GLY A 246 3.25 9.51 8.89
CA GLY A 246 4.42 8.68 9.18
C GLY A 246 5.41 8.51 8.00
N HIS A 247 4.98 8.75 6.76
CA HIS A 247 5.80 8.46 5.58
C HIS A 247 7.04 9.37 5.44
N THR A 248 6.97 10.61 5.87
CA THR A 248 8.12 11.51 5.81
C THR A 248 9.31 10.95 6.61
N PHE A 249 9.05 10.47 7.81
CA PHE A 249 10.04 9.81 8.66
C PHE A 249 10.34 8.39 8.18
N GLY A 250 9.31 7.64 7.79
CA GLY A 250 9.45 6.27 7.28
C GLY A 250 10.31 6.18 6.04
N HIS A 251 10.13 7.06 5.05
CA HIS A 251 10.98 7.11 3.86
C HIS A 251 12.43 7.48 4.19
N ALA A 252 12.65 8.33 5.21
CA ALA A 252 14.00 8.61 5.69
C ALA A 252 14.65 7.36 6.27
N ILE A 253 13.93 6.56 7.04
CA ILE A 253 14.41 5.27 7.57
C ILE A 253 14.73 4.30 6.42
N GLU A 254 13.79 4.09 5.47
CA GLU A 254 14.01 3.20 4.32
C GLU A 254 15.24 3.61 3.49
N ALA A 255 15.44 4.92 3.29
CA ALA A 255 16.55 5.43 2.49
C ALA A 255 17.90 5.29 3.20
N GLU A 256 17.97 5.62 4.49
CA GLU A 256 19.22 5.55 5.28
C GLU A 256 19.64 4.11 5.54
N MET A 257 18.68 3.26 5.91
CA MET A 257 18.96 1.85 6.24
C MET A 257 19.16 0.97 5.01
N GLY A 258 18.83 1.46 3.82
CA GLY A 258 18.81 0.70 2.58
C GLY A 258 17.51 -0.10 2.41
N TYR A 259 16.96 -0.05 1.19
CA TYR A 259 15.69 -0.70 0.87
C TYR A 259 15.72 -2.21 1.16
N GLY A 260 14.68 -2.72 1.83
CA GLY A 260 14.51 -4.12 2.18
C GLY A 260 14.99 -4.52 3.59
N ASN A 261 15.79 -3.69 4.27
CA ASN A 261 16.20 -3.95 5.65
C ASN A 261 15.05 -3.70 6.64
N TRP A 262 14.34 -2.59 6.45
CA TRP A 262 13.08 -2.30 7.10
C TRP A 262 11.94 -2.49 6.10
N LEU A 263 10.88 -3.19 6.51
CA LEU A 263 9.66 -3.23 5.72
C LEU A 263 8.98 -1.86 5.75
N HIS A 264 8.27 -1.53 4.68
CA HIS A 264 7.59 -0.25 4.57
C HIS A 264 6.71 0.08 5.78
N GLY A 265 5.85 -0.85 6.21
CA GLY A 265 5.00 -0.64 7.37
C GLY A 265 5.74 -0.53 8.70
N GLU A 266 6.91 -1.16 8.84
CA GLU A 266 7.78 -0.97 10.01
C GLU A 266 8.30 0.46 10.08
N ALA A 267 8.80 0.96 8.96
CA ALA A 267 9.31 2.33 8.86
C ALA A 267 8.20 3.38 9.07
N VAL A 268 7.02 3.14 8.48
CA VAL A 268 5.84 4.00 8.66
C VAL A 268 5.33 3.97 10.09
N ALA A 269 5.34 2.81 10.77
CA ALA A 269 4.92 2.69 12.18
C ALA A 269 5.79 3.56 13.10
N ALA A 270 7.12 3.44 13.02
CA ALA A 270 8.03 4.32 13.74
C ALA A 270 7.81 5.80 13.37
N GLY A 271 7.59 6.07 12.09
CA GLY A 271 7.28 7.42 11.59
C GLY A 271 5.97 8.00 12.10
N MET A 272 4.93 7.19 12.32
CA MET A 272 3.68 7.64 12.93
C MET A 272 3.86 8.07 14.38
N VAL A 273 4.71 7.36 15.13
CA VAL A 273 5.05 7.76 16.51
C VAL A 273 5.83 9.07 16.50
N MET A 274 6.78 9.26 15.59
CA MET A 274 7.52 10.53 15.44
C MET A 274 6.58 11.69 15.08
N ALA A 275 5.59 11.46 14.21
CA ALA A 275 4.58 12.45 13.86
C ALA A 275 3.69 12.79 15.08
N ALA A 276 3.27 11.80 15.87
CA ALA A 276 2.49 11.99 17.08
C ALA A 276 3.29 12.80 18.13
N ARG A 277 4.56 12.46 18.36
CA ARG A 277 5.45 13.22 19.26
C ARG A 277 5.68 14.65 18.77
N THR A 278 5.80 14.86 17.45
CA THR A 278 5.88 16.20 16.88
C THR A 278 4.64 17.02 17.19
N SER A 279 3.45 16.45 17.02
CA SER A 279 2.18 17.11 17.32
C SER A 279 1.98 17.35 18.83
N GLU A 280 2.44 16.43 19.67
CA GLU A 280 2.45 16.57 21.13
C GLU A 280 3.33 17.74 21.57
N ARG A 281 4.53 17.87 21.02
CA ARG A 281 5.44 19.00 21.28
C ARG A 281 4.91 20.36 20.80
N LEU A 282 4.04 20.35 19.78
CA LEU A 282 3.28 21.53 19.35
C LEU A 282 2.07 21.85 20.26
N GLY A 283 1.77 21.01 21.25
CA GLY A 283 0.61 21.15 22.13
C GLY A 283 -0.74 20.86 21.44
N GLN A 284 -0.72 20.14 20.31
CA GLN A 284 -1.90 19.86 19.47
C GLN A 284 -2.44 18.43 19.66
N PHE A 285 -1.65 17.55 20.22
CA PHE A 285 -2.00 16.15 20.45
C PHE A 285 -1.66 15.74 21.88
N SER A 286 -2.47 14.89 22.50
CA SER A 286 -2.23 14.51 23.89
C SER A 286 -1.23 13.35 24.02
N SER A 287 -0.45 13.34 25.10
CA SER A 287 0.44 12.22 25.40
C SER A 287 -0.33 10.90 25.64
N ALA A 288 -1.56 10.98 26.12
CA ALA A 288 -2.42 9.80 26.29
C ALA A 288 -2.78 9.16 24.93
N GLU A 289 -3.11 9.96 23.93
CA GLU A 289 -3.38 9.46 22.58
C GLU A 289 -2.11 8.95 21.89
N THR A 290 -0.97 9.63 22.07
CA THR A 290 0.33 9.12 21.61
C THR A 290 0.62 7.74 22.21
N GLN A 291 0.36 7.55 23.50
CA GLN A 291 0.57 6.27 24.17
C GLN A 291 -0.38 5.18 23.65
N ARG A 292 -1.63 5.50 23.31
CA ARG A 292 -2.54 4.55 22.66
C ARG A 292 -2.01 4.08 21.31
N ILE A 293 -1.50 5.00 20.47
CA ILE A 293 -0.87 4.67 19.19
C ILE A 293 0.32 3.73 19.41
N ILE A 294 1.23 4.07 20.32
CA ILE A 294 2.40 3.25 20.66
C ILE A 294 1.97 1.84 21.12
N THR A 295 0.99 1.77 22.00
CA THR A 295 0.49 0.49 22.52
C THR A 295 -0.08 -0.39 21.40
N LEU A 296 -0.91 0.18 20.51
CA LEU A 296 -1.53 -0.56 19.42
C LEU A 296 -0.49 -1.07 18.42
N LEU A 297 0.48 -0.23 18.02
CA LEU A 297 1.57 -0.59 17.13
C LEU A 297 2.46 -1.70 17.74
N THR A 298 2.79 -1.57 19.03
CA THR A 298 3.58 -2.58 19.75
C THR A 298 2.86 -3.93 19.81
N ARG A 299 1.57 -3.93 20.14
CA ARG A 299 0.73 -5.15 20.12
C ARG A 299 0.64 -5.78 18.72
N ALA A 300 0.69 -4.97 17.66
CA ALA A 300 0.71 -5.44 16.28
C ALA A 300 2.09 -6.02 15.86
N GLY A 301 3.10 -6.00 16.73
CA GLY A 301 4.46 -6.48 16.43
C GLY A 301 5.30 -5.49 15.63
N LEU A 302 4.95 -4.20 15.65
CA LEU A 302 5.62 -3.15 14.89
C LEU A 302 6.61 -2.36 15.76
N PRO A 303 7.72 -1.87 15.17
CA PRO A 303 8.63 -0.98 15.87
C PRO A 303 7.97 0.37 16.13
N VAL A 304 8.22 0.93 17.30
CA VAL A 304 7.72 2.25 17.73
C VAL A 304 8.84 3.28 17.88
N ASN A 305 10.07 2.82 17.68
CA ASN A 305 11.28 3.64 17.68
C ASN A 305 11.98 3.55 16.32
N GLY A 306 12.74 4.57 15.98
CA GLY A 306 13.62 4.56 14.81
C GLY A 306 14.80 3.58 14.96
N PRO A 307 15.57 3.33 13.87
CA PRO A 307 16.76 2.51 13.92
C PRO A 307 17.77 3.07 14.92
N ARG A 308 18.40 2.19 15.71
CA ARG A 308 19.43 2.60 16.70
C ARG A 308 20.64 3.25 16.05
N GLU A 309 20.96 2.83 14.83
CA GLU A 309 22.10 3.30 14.06
C GLU A 309 21.86 4.68 13.41
N MET A 310 20.62 5.14 13.37
CA MET A 310 20.23 6.38 12.69
C MET A 310 20.01 7.50 13.71
N SER A 311 20.93 8.45 13.80
CA SER A 311 20.77 9.62 14.69
C SER A 311 19.62 10.51 14.24
N ALA A 312 19.02 11.31 15.14
CA ALA A 312 17.97 12.25 14.78
C ALA A 312 18.40 13.20 13.65
N GLN A 313 19.66 13.65 13.63
CA GLN A 313 20.19 14.51 12.60
C GLN A 313 20.26 13.85 11.22
N ALA A 314 20.40 12.52 11.14
CA ALA A 314 20.45 11.79 9.88
C ALA A 314 19.11 11.80 9.12
N TYR A 315 17.99 12.06 9.80
CA TYR A 315 16.68 12.22 9.14
C TYR A 315 16.56 13.47 8.30
N LEU A 316 17.17 14.57 8.71
CA LEU A 316 16.94 15.90 8.13
C LEU A 316 17.27 15.98 6.63
N PRO A 317 18.41 15.46 6.13
CA PRO A 317 18.71 15.49 4.70
C PRO A 317 17.66 14.74 3.86
N HIS A 318 17.12 13.63 4.37
CA HIS A 318 16.09 12.86 3.69
C HIS A 318 14.74 13.58 3.69
N ILE A 319 14.34 14.15 4.83
CA ILE A 319 13.11 14.94 4.96
C ILE A 319 13.12 16.13 4.01
N LEU A 320 14.24 16.85 3.90
CA LEU A 320 14.36 18.02 3.03
C LEU A 320 14.43 17.69 1.53
N ARG A 321 14.79 16.45 1.17
CA ARG A 321 14.76 15.96 -0.22
C ARG A 321 13.40 15.38 -0.63
N ASP A 322 12.50 15.13 0.32
CA ASP A 322 11.17 14.59 0.00
C ASP A 322 10.41 15.60 -0.89
N LYS A 323 9.68 15.11 -1.88
CA LYS A 323 8.82 15.87 -2.82
C LYS A 323 7.83 16.83 -2.15
N LYS A 324 7.61 16.67 -0.85
CA LYS A 324 6.69 17.47 -0.04
C LYS A 324 7.26 18.82 0.38
N VAL A 325 8.53 19.10 0.08
CA VAL A 325 9.14 20.41 0.31
C VAL A 325 8.74 21.34 -0.83
N LEU A 326 7.79 22.23 -0.56
CA LEU A 326 7.43 23.34 -1.45
C LEU A 326 8.15 24.60 -0.96
N ALA A 327 8.93 25.22 -1.83
CA ALA A 327 9.68 26.46 -1.52
C ALA A 327 10.62 26.36 -0.30
N GLY A 328 11.16 25.17 0.01
CA GLY A 328 12.08 24.97 1.14
C GLY A 328 11.41 24.73 2.50
N GLU A 329 10.08 24.70 2.58
CA GLU A 329 9.36 24.43 3.83
C GLU A 329 8.96 22.96 3.94
N MET A 330 9.25 22.33 5.10
CA MET A 330 8.75 21.02 5.45
C MET A 330 7.22 21.02 5.55
N ARG A 331 6.58 20.04 4.90
CA ARG A 331 5.16 19.76 5.07
C ARG A 331 5.01 18.41 5.76
N LEU A 332 4.52 18.41 6.98
CA LEU A 332 4.29 17.21 7.78
C LEU A 332 2.80 16.89 7.86
N ILE A 333 2.48 15.63 7.93
CA ILE A 333 1.15 15.17 8.30
C ILE A 333 1.19 14.89 9.79
N LEU A 334 0.35 15.59 10.55
CA LEU A 334 0.35 15.53 12.01
C LEU A 334 -1.05 15.20 12.54
N PRO A 335 -1.19 14.30 13.53
CA PRO A 335 -2.47 14.03 14.17
C PRO A 335 -2.86 15.19 15.08
N LEU A 336 -4.17 15.52 15.07
CA LEU A 336 -4.80 16.49 15.99
C LEU A 336 -5.63 15.81 17.07
N ALA A 337 -6.21 14.67 16.73
CA ALA A 337 -6.89 13.71 17.59
C ALA A 337 -6.86 12.36 16.87
N ILE A 338 -7.06 11.26 17.58
CA ILE A 338 -7.28 9.97 16.93
C ILE A 338 -8.54 10.08 16.05
N GLY A 339 -8.39 9.82 14.75
CA GLY A 339 -9.42 10.02 13.73
C GLY A 339 -9.35 11.36 12.99
N LYS A 340 -8.38 12.21 13.31
CA LYS A 340 -8.24 13.51 12.66
C LYS A 340 -6.77 13.94 12.54
N SER A 341 -6.36 14.29 11.33
CA SER A 341 -5.00 14.78 11.05
C SER A 341 -5.04 15.99 10.11
N GLU A 342 -3.94 16.71 10.05
CA GLU A 342 -3.77 17.87 9.16
C GLU A 342 -2.43 17.84 8.42
N VAL A 343 -2.35 18.63 7.35
CA VAL A 343 -1.08 18.99 6.71
C VAL A 343 -0.55 20.24 7.39
N ARG A 344 0.64 20.15 7.98
CA ARG A 344 1.27 21.27 8.71
C ARG A 344 2.57 21.71 8.05
N SER A 345 2.67 23.02 7.79
CA SER A 345 3.91 23.69 7.37
C SER A 345 4.48 24.54 8.49
N GLY A 346 5.72 24.97 8.35
CA GLY A 346 6.34 25.92 9.28
C GLY A 346 6.75 25.35 10.63
N VAL A 347 6.86 24.02 10.75
CA VAL A 347 7.41 23.37 11.95
C VAL A 347 8.93 23.54 11.95
N SER A 348 9.51 24.01 13.06
CA SER A 348 10.95 24.20 13.14
C SER A 348 11.71 22.88 13.08
N HIS A 349 12.87 22.87 12.44
CA HIS A 349 13.74 21.69 12.37
C HIS A 349 14.12 21.19 13.77
N GLU A 350 14.38 22.09 14.71
CA GLU A 350 14.73 21.76 16.09
C GLU A 350 13.62 20.98 16.78
N LEU A 351 12.36 21.41 16.63
CA LEU A 351 11.22 20.71 17.22
C LEU A 351 11.07 19.30 16.66
N VAL A 352 11.22 19.14 15.34
CA VAL A 352 11.16 17.84 14.66
C VAL A 352 12.30 16.93 15.12
N LEU A 353 13.52 17.43 15.18
CA LEU A 353 14.68 16.66 15.66
C LEU A 353 14.51 16.21 17.12
N ASN A 354 13.96 17.06 17.98
CA ASN A 354 13.66 16.70 19.36
C ASN A 354 12.58 15.62 19.44
N ALA A 355 11.55 15.70 18.61
CA ALA A 355 10.51 14.67 18.54
C ALA A 355 11.05 13.32 18.05
N ILE A 356 11.98 13.34 17.07
CA ILE A 356 12.68 12.13 16.61
C ILE A 356 13.53 11.55 17.75
N ALA A 357 14.27 12.39 18.47
CA ALA A 357 15.11 11.97 19.60
C ALA A 357 14.30 11.28 20.70
N ASP A 358 13.07 11.71 20.97
CA ASP A 358 12.16 11.04 21.89
C ASP A 358 11.76 9.61 21.46
N CYS A 359 11.92 9.30 20.18
CA CYS A 359 11.59 8.00 19.57
C CYS A 359 12.84 7.17 19.27
N GLN A 360 13.98 7.51 19.82
CA GLN A 360 15.19 6.69 19.72
C GLN A 360 15.29 5.78 20.93
N SER A 361 15.57 4.51 20.68
CA SER A 361 15.83 3.55 21.76
C SER A 361 17.09 3.95 22.51
N ALA A 362 17.00 4.03 23.85
CA ALA A 362 18.16 4.16 24.73
C ALA A 362 19.12 2.96 24.57
#